data_0b71171953e2a112eaead7792559e5bf
#
_entry.id   0b71171953e2a112eaead7792559e5bf
#
_cell.length_a   1.000
_cell.length_b   1.000
_cell.length_c   1.000
_cell.angle_alpha   90.00
_cell.angle_beta   90.00
_cell.angle_gamma   90.00
#
_symmetry.space_group_name_H-M   'P 1'
#
loop_
_entity.id
_entity.type
_entity.pdbx_description
1 polymer ?
#
loop_
_entity_poly.entity_id
_entity_poly.type
_entity_poly.pdbx_seq_one_letter_code
_entity_poly.pdbx_strand_id
1 'polypeptide(L)'
;MALGQKGTPMGTLRIADSVHSVDALVFDKDGTLFDFQTLWGGWADLLLREVAARVDWAGDPGSLGAWIGWDAERHRHDPAGPLAAGSMAEVLAAVATGLYRSGVPWHQAKEAVAGARRAVDAGVDWPSALRPVAGVVALLTDAVSAGVAVGVVTADDTAAALMHLGVAGLAGMVGAVIGADLVSAGKPDPEPVHAVCRALRVSPERAALFGDTASDVRAGRRAGVTVVVGVAATGESAALLTEADLVITDFSQVLLEP
;
A
#
# COMPACT_ATOMS: atom_id res chain seq x y z
N MET A 1 -0.43 34.32 -16.84
CA MET A 1 0.72 33.72 -16.14
C MET A 1 0.84 34.42 -14.79
N ALA A 2 0.30 33.83 -13.74
CA ALA A 2 0.54 34.28 -12.37
C ALA A 2 1.46 33.24 -11.75
N LEU A 3 2.70 33.59 -11.49
CA LEU A 3 3.61 32.86 -10.63
C LEU A 3 2.97 32.85 -9.23
N GLY A 4 2.38 31.72 -8.85
CA GLY A 4 1.85 31.54 -7.50
C GLY A 4 2.96 31.80 -6.49
N GLN A 5 2.70 32.69 -5.55
CA GLN A 5 3.54 32.89 -4.38
C GLN A 5 3.73 31.52 -3.71
N LYS A 6 4.97 31.03 -3.65
CA LYS A 6 5.31 29.87 -2.80
C LYS A 6 5.05 30.32 -1.36
N GLY A 7 3.92 29.87 -0.79
CA GLY A 7 3.62 30.09 0.63
C GLY A 7 4.75 29.54 1.51
N THR A 8 4.84 30.01 2.73
CA THR A 8 5.72 29.40 3.74
C THR A 8 5.36 27.93 3.88
N PRO A 9 6.33 27.00 3.97
CA PRO A 9 6.05 25.59 4.19
C PRO A 9 5.20 25.39 5.44
N MET A 10 4.29 24.41 5.40
CA MET A 10 3.45 24.09 6.56
C MET A 10 4.19 23.20 7.57
N GLY A 11 5.27 22.49 7.15
CA GLY A 11 6.06 21.66 8.06
C GLY A 11 7.47 21.41 7.56
N THR A 12 8.34 21.10 8.51
CA THR A 12 9.73 20.69 8.31
C THR A 12 9.85 19.21 8.67
N LEU A 13 10.06 18.36 7.66
CA LEU A 13 10.27 16.93 7.81
C LEU A 13 11.76 16.65 8.01
N ARG A 14 12.11 15.96 9.11
CA ARG A 14 13.48 15.52 9.43
C ARG A 14 13.56 14.02 9.45
N ILE A 15 14.52 13.47 8.72
CA ILE A 15 14.80 12.02 8.67
C ILE A 15 16.33 11.88 8.67
N ALA A 16 16.91 11.30 9.72
CA ALA A 16 18.36 11.32 9.96
C ALA A 16 18.91 12.76 9.83
N ASP A 17 19.92 12.96 8.99
CA ASP A 17 20.53 14.28 8.76
C ASP A 17 19.84 15.10 7.65
N SER A 18 18.79 14.55 7.03
CA SER A 18 18.07 15.20 5.93
C SER A 18 16.90 16.04 6.45
N VAL A 19 16.72 17.22 5.84
CA VAL A 19 15.67 18.18 6.21
C VAL A 19 14.92 18.63 4.96
N HIS A 20 13.60 18.50 4.97
CA HIS A 20 12.75 18.79 3.81
C HIS A 20 11.56 19.67 4.23
N SER A 21 11.24 20.66 3.42
CA SER A 21 10.04 21.50 3.61
C SER A 21 8.86 20.86 2.88
N VAL A 22 7.78 20.56 3.60
CA VAL A 22 6.62 19.84 3.07
C VAL A 22 5.30 20.52 3.39
N ASP A 23 4.32 20.37 2.49
CA ASP A 23 2.92 20.74 2.69
C ASP A 23 2.02 19.50 2.76
N ALA A 24 2.53 18.35 2.30
CA ALA A 24 1.81 17.08 2.38
C ALA A 24 2.75 15.91 2.66
N LEU A 25 2.22 14.91 3.37
CA LEU A 25 2.77 13.57 3.47
C LEU A 25 1.85 12.62 2.69
N VAL A 26 2.40 11.89 1.74
CA VAL A 26 1.71 10.90 0.92
C VAL A 26 2.21 9.52 1.31
N PHE A 27 1.32 8.62 1.63
CA PHE A 27 1.66 7.26 2.07
C PHE A 27 1.10 6.23 1.11
N ASP A 28 1.85 5.18 0.83
CA ASP A 28 1.26 3.91 0.50
C ASP A 28 0.51 3.35 1.73
N LYS A 29 -0.33 2.34 1.51
CA LYS A 29 -1.16 1.76 2.59
C LYS A 29 -0.54 0.50 3.19
N ASP A 30 -0.33 -0.52 2.36
CA ASP A 30 -0.02 -1.88 2.79
C ASP A 30 1.50 -2.11 2.85
N GLY A 31 2.05 -2.35 4.04
CA GLY A 31 3.50 -2.36 4.28
C GLY A 31 4.06 -1.00 4.69
N THR A 32 3.28 0.07 4.56
CA THR A 32 3.66 1.43 4.91
C THR A 32 2.85 1.98 6.09
N LEU A 33 1.54 2.18 5.95
CA LEU A 33 0.68 2.56 7.08
C LEU A 33 0.37 1.37 7.98
N PHE A 34 0.13 0.21 7.39
CA PHE A 34 -0.19 -1.03 8.10
C PHE A 34 0.86 -2.10 7.85
N ASP A 35 1.15 -2.90 8.87
CA ASP A 35 2.02 -4.06 8.75
C ASP A 35 1.47 -5.04 7.71
N PHE A 36 2.23 -5.26 6.65
CA PHE A 36 1.81 -6.08 5.51
C PHE A 36 1.49 -7.51 5.92
N GLN A 37 2.36 -8.10 6.74
CA GLN A 37 2.25 -9.50 7.10
C GLN A 37 1.01 -9.77 7.96
N THR A 38 0.71 -8.88 8.88
CA THR A 38 -0.46 -8.99 9.75
C THR A 38 -1.76 -8.80 8.94
N LEU A 39 -1.75 -7.88 7.97
CA LEU A 39 -2.90 -7.57 7.14
C LEU A 39 -3.19 -8.66 6.11
N TRP A 40 -2.19 -9.01 5.31
CA TRP A 40 -2.40 -9.86 4.13
C TRP A 40 -2.03 -11.32 4.32
N GLY A 41 -1.21 -11.68 5.33
CA GLY A 41 -0.77 -13.06 5.52
C GLY A 41 -1.93 -14.01 5.84
N GLY A 42 -2.74 -13.66 6.85
CA GLY A 42 -3.93 -14.46 7.20
C GLY A 42 -5.00 -14.44 6.11
N TRP A 43 -5.17 -13.29 5.43
CA TRP A 43 -6.09 -13.15 4.31
C TRP A 43 -5.70 -14.07 3.13
N ALA A 44 -4.42 -14.11 2.77
CA ALA A 44 -3.94 -14.96 1.69
C ALA A 44 -4.19 -16.44 1.98
N ASP A 45 -3.86 -16.92 3.18
CA ASP A 45 -4.13 -18.31 3.59
C ASP A 45 -5.62 -18.65 3.51
N LEU A 46 -6.49 -17.76 3.97
CA LEU A 46 -7.94 -17.96 3.91
C LEU A 46 -8.44 -17.97 2.46
N LEU A 47 -7.96 -17.03 1.62
CA LEU A 47 -8.33 -16.98 0.21
C LEU A 47 -8.00 -18.27 -0.51
N LEU A 48 -6.77 -18.78 -0.36
CA LEU A 48 -6.31 -19.96 -1.09
C LEU A 48 -7.09 -21.20 -0.67
N ARG A 49 -7.39 -21.38 0.60
CA ARG A 49 -8.23 -22.48 1.12
C ARG A 49 -9.67 -22.40 0.61
N GLU A 50 -10.26 -21.21 0.67
CA GLU A 50 -11.63 -20.99 0.22
C GLU A 50 -11.78 -21.17 -1.29
N VAL A 51 -10.78 -20.75 -2.07
CA VAL A 51 -10.71 -20.98 -3.51
C VAL A 51 -10.66 -22.47 -3.84
N ALA A 52 -9.78 -23.22 -3.17
CA ALA A 52 -9.64 -24.67 -3.39
C ALA A 52 -10.95 -25.40 -3.06
N ALA A 53 -11.61 -25.05 -1.96
CA ALA A 53 -12.89 -25.65 -1.55
C ALA A 53 -14.02 -25.39 -2.55
N ARG A 54 -14.06 -24.24 -3.21
CA ARG A 54 -15.12 -23.88 -4.17
C ARG A 54 -15.10 -24.67 -5.48
N VAL A 55 -13.95 -25.19 -5.85
CA VAL A 55 -13.79 -25.98 -7.10
C VAL A 55 -13.49 -27.45 -6.82
N ASP A 56 -13.63 -27.87 -5.56
CA ASP A 56 -13.31 -29.24 -5.10
C ASP A 56 -11.91 -29.68 -5.60
N TRP A 57 -10.95 -28.74 -5.52
CA TRP A 57 -9.62 -28.95 -6.03
C TRP A 57 -8.80 -29.84 -5.08
N ALA A 58 -8.33 -30.97 -5.59
CA ALA A 58 -7.58 -31.94 -4.81
C ALA A 58 -6.10 -31.60 -4.58
N GLY A 59 -5.61 -30.48 -5.13
CA GLY A 59 -4.23 -30.01 -4.92
C GLY A 59 -4.04 -29.37 -3.55
N ASP A 60 -2.78 -29.12 -3.20
CA ASP A 60 -2.45 -28.37 -2.00
C ASP A 60 -2.76 -26.87 -2.20
N PRO A 61 -3.66 -26.27 -1.40
CA PRO A 61 -3.97 -24.84 -1.48
C PRO A 61 -2.74 -23.93 -1.38
N GLY A 62 -1.73 -24.32 -0.58
CA GLY A 62 -0.48 -23.57 -0.44
C GLY A 62 0.30 -23.42 -1.76
N SER A 63 0.18 -24.40 -2.67
CA SER A 63 0.81 -24.34 -3.99
C SER A 63 0.27 -23.21 -4.87
N LEU A 64 -0.97 -22.76 -4.65
CA LEU A 64 -1.53 -21.59 -5.32
C LEU A 64 -0.88 -20.28 -4.84
N GLY A 65 -0.32 -20.28 -3.64
CA GLY A 65 0.38 -19.12 -3.07
C GLY A 65 1.55 -18.67 -3.93
N ALA A 66 2.25 -19.58 -4.57
CA ALA A 66 3.37 -19.27 -5.47
C ALA A 66 2.97 -18.33 -6.62
N TRP A 67 1.71 -18.35 -7.07
CA TRP A 67 1.21 -17.48 -8.14
C TRP A 67 1.05 -16.03 -7.73
N ILE A 68 0.95 -15.78 -6.42
CA ILE A 68 0.83 -14.43 -5.84
C ILE A 68 2.06 -14.03 -5.03
N GLY A 69 3.10 -14.87 -4.98
CA GLY A 69 4.29 -14.62 -4.17
C GLY A 69 4.05 -14.85 -2.67
N TRP A 70 3.15 -15.77 -2.29
CA TRP A 70 2.88 -16.14 -0.90
C TRP A 70 3.42 -17.55 -0.59
N ASP A 71 4.29 -17.65 0.40
CA ASP A 71 4.78 -18.91 0.97
C ASP A 71 4.00 -19.22 2.26
N ALA A 72 3.00 -20.10 2.15
CA ALA A 72 2.13 -20.45 3.27
C ALA A 72 2.85 -21.25 4.37
N GLU A 73 3.93 -21.99 4.04
CA GLU A 73 4.69 -22.76 5.02
C GLU A 73 5.56 -21.85 5.90
N ARG A 74 6.18 -20.83 5.28
CA ARG A 74 7.04 -19.88 5.97
C ARG A 74 6.32 -18.63 6.43
N HIS A 75 5.04 -18.50 6.11
CA HIS A 75 4.26 -17.28 6.32
C HIS A 75 5.01 -16.02 5.85
N ARG A 76 5.47 -16.05 4.61
CA ARG A 76 6.25 -14.96 4.00
C ARG A 76 5.72 -14.61 2.62
N HIS A 77 5.72 -13.33 2.32
CA HIS A 77 5.46 -12.84 0.97
C HIS A 77 6.78 -12.49 0.26
N ASP A 78 6.75 -12.58 -1.07
CA ASP A 78 7.77 -11.98 -1.94
C ASP A 78 7.45 -10.48 -2.09
N PRO A 79 8.34 -9.56 -1.64
CA PRO A 79 8.11 -8.12 -1.75
C PRO A 79 7.99 -7.62 -3.20
N ALA A 80 8.47 -8.41 -4.18
CA ALA A 80 8.33 -8.12 -5.61
C ALA A 80 7.18 -8.91 -6.26
N GLY A 81 6.48 -9.74 -5.49
CA GLY A 81 5.38 -10.59 -5.96
C GLY A 81 4.05 -9.85 -6.14
N PRO A 82 3.10 -10.47 -6.85
CA PRO A 82 1.79 -9.87 -7.10
C PRO A 82 1.03 -9.45 -5.84
N LEU A 83 1.14 -10.20 -4.74
CA LEU A 83 0.44 -9.88 -3.49
C LEU A 83 0.92 -8.56 -2.88
N ALA A 84 2.23 -8.26 -2.98
CA ALA A 84 2.81 -7.06 -2.40
C ALA A 84 2.79 -5.85 -3.36
N ALA A 85 2.98 -6.08 -4.66
CA ALA A 85 3.21 -5.01 -5.62
C ALA A 85 2.10 -4.85 -6.66
N GLY A 86 1.17 -5.80 -6.75
CA GLY A 86 0.07 -5.79 -7.72
C GLY A 86 -1.23 -5.19 -7.17
N SER A 87 -2.14 -4.89 -8.08
CA SER A 87 -3.53 -4.59 -7.73
C SER A 87 -4.27 -5.85 -7.29
N MET A 88 -5.36 -5.70 -6.54
CA MET A 88 -6.22 -6.82 -6.16
C MET A 88 -6.73 -7.60 -7.40
N ALA A 89 -7.03 -6.91 -8.49
CA ALA A 89 -7.43 -7.55 -9.74
C ALA A 89 -6.34 -8.47 -10.30
N GLU A 90 -5.07 -8.06 -10.24
CA GLU A 90 -3.92 -8.87 -10.68
C GLU A 90 -3.70 -10.07 -9.75
N VAL A 91 -3.80 -9.88 -8.43
CA VAL A 91 -3.72 -10.97 -7.45
C VAL A 91 -4.77 -12.04 -7.75
N LEU A 92 -6.03 -11.66 -7.91
CA LEU A 92 -7.13 -12.60 -8.20
C LEU A 92 -6.96 -13.28 -9.56
N ALA A 93 -6.47 -12.54 -10.57
CA ALA A 93 -6.18 -13.12 -11.89
C ALA A 93 -5.03 -14.14 -11.82
N ALA A 94 -4.00 -13.89 -11.02
CA ALA A 94 -2.90 -14.82 -10.82
C ALA A 94 -3.37 -16.14 -10.17
N VAL A 95 -4.19 -16.07 -9.10
CA VAL A 95 -4.78 -17.26 -8.47
C VAL A 95 -5.67 -18.03 -9.46
N ALA A 96 -6.53 -17.33 -10.21
CA ALA A 96 -7.37 -17.95 -11.24
C ALA A 96 -6.53 -18.63 -12.34
N THR A 97 -5.40 -18.04 -12.71
CA THR A 97 -4.46 -18.63 -13.67
C THR A 97 -3.82 -19.91 -13.10
N GLY A 98 -3.44 -19.91 -11.81
CA GLY A 98 -2.94 -21.10 -11.13
C GLY A 98 -3.93 -22.27 -11.17
N LEU A 99 -5.20 -22.01 -10.86
CA LEU A 99 -6.28 -23.00 -10.97
C LEU A 99 -6.47 -23.49 -12.41
N TYR A 100 -6.50 -22.58 -13.39
CA TYR A 100 -6.63 -22.93 -14.80
C TYR A 100 -5.48 -23.82 -15.27
N ARG A 101 -4.26 -23.52 -14.89
CA ARG A 101 -3.08 -24.33 -15.19
C ARG A 101 -3.14 -25.73 -14.55
N SER A 102 -3.89 -25.86 -13.45
CA SER A 102 -4.13 -27.12 -12.74
C SER A 102 -5.35 -27.91 -13.27
N GLY A 103 -5.97 -27.45 -14.38
CA GLY A 103 -7.05 -28.15 -15.06
C GLY A 103 -8.46 -27.64 -14.74
N VAL A 104 -8.64 -26.64 -13.89
CA VAL A 104 -9.95 -26.04 -13.61
C VAL A 104 -10.36 -25.15 -14.80
N PRO A 105 -11.57 -25.31 -15.37
CA PRO A 105 -12.03 -24.44 -16.46
C PRO A 105 -11.97 -22.96 -16.09
N TRP A 106 -11.52 -22.10 -17.01
CA TRP A 106 -11.26 -20.68 -16.74
C TRP A 106 -12.44 -19.93 -16.10
N HIS A 107 -13.67 -20.16 -16.57
CA HIS A 107 -14.85 -19.50 -16.01
C HIS A 107 -15.09 -19.92 -14.55
N GLN A 108 -14.92 -21.21 -14.23
CA GLN A 108 -15.05 -21.73 -12.86
C GLN A 108 -13.94 -21.18 -11.96
N ALA A 109 -12.70 -21.13 -12.46
CA ALA A 109 -11.58 -20.52 -11.71
C ALA A 109 -11.86 -19.08 -11.32
N LYS A 110 -12.33 -18.24 -12.25
CA LYS A 110 -12.70 -16.86 -11.97
C LYS A 110 -13.85 -16.73 -10.98
N GLU A 111 -14.90 -17.52 -11.13
CA GLU A 111 -16.05 -17.51 -10.22
C GLU A 111 -15.65 -17.94 -8.81
N ALA A 112 -14.84 -18.99 -8.69
CA ALA A 112 -14.33 -19.48 -7.42
C ALA A 112 -13.51 -18.40 -6.70
N VAL A 113 -12.56 -17.78 -7.40
CA VAL A 113 -11.69 -16.73 -6.84
C VAL A 113 -12.49 -15.51 -6.42
N ALA A 114 -13.41 -15.03 -7.25
CA ALA A 114 -14.28 -13.91 -6.92
C ALA A 114 -15.21 -14.20 -5.73
N GLY A 115 -15.75 -15.42 -5.67
CA GLY A 115 -16.57 -15.88 -4.56
C GLY A 115 -15.79 -16.04 -3.26
N ALA A 116 -14.57 -16.58 -3.36
CA ALA A 116 -13.68 -16.74 -2.22
C ALA A 116 -13.28 -15.38 -1.63
N ARG A 117 -12.88 -14.43 -2.48
CA ARG A 117 -12.58 -13.08 -2.02
C ARG A 117 -13.72 -12.50 -1.19
N ARG A 118 -14.95 -12.49 -1.72
CA ARG A 118 -16.11 -11.93 -0.99
C ARG A 118 -16.36 -12.60 0.36
N ALA A 119 -16.19 -13.93 0.43
CA ALA A 119 -16.38 -14.67 1.67
C ALA A 119 -15.29 -14.36 2.70
N VAL A 120 -14.04 -14.28 2.26
CA VAL A 120 -12.89 -13.95 3.12
C VAL A 120 -12.98 -12.52 3.62
N ASP A 121 -13.23 -11.55 2.73
CA ASP A 121 -13.34 -10.12 3.11
C ASP A 121 -14.47 -9.90 4.15
N ALA A 122 -15.55 -10.67 4.07
CA ALA A 122 -16.65 -10.62 5.04
C ALA A 122 -16.33 -11.31 6.38
N GLY A 123 -15.35 -12.21 6.42
CA GLY A 123 -14.98 -13.00 7.59
C GLY A 123 -13.71 -12.58 8.31
N VAL A 124 -12.92 -11.68 7.73
CA VAL A 124 -11.67 -11.20 8.35
C VAL A 124 -11.97 -10.35 9.58
N ASP A 125 -11.24 -10.59 10.65
CA ASP A 125 -11.19 -9.69 11.81
C ASP A 125 -10.27 -8.49 11.49
N TRP A 126 -10.81 -7.54 10.73
CA TRP A 126 -10.07 -6.35 10.31
C TRP A 126 -9.46 -5.56 11.47
N PRO A 127 -10.12 -5.36 12.63
CA PRO A 127 -9.49 -4.71 13.78
C PRO A 127 -8.20 -5.37 14.25
N SER A 128 -8.12 -6.69 14.21
CA SER A 128 -6.90 -7.41 14.57
C SER A 128 -5.85 -7.44 13.46
N ALA A 129 -6.29 -7.40 12.19
CA ALA A 129 -5.43 -7.44 11.02
C ALA A 129 -4.75 -6.10 10.72
N LEU A 130 -5.45 -4.99 10.95
CA LEU A 130 -5.00 -3.63 10.64
C LEU A 130 -4.11 -3.07 11.74
N ARG A 131 -2.86 -3.49 11.79
CA ARG A 131 -1.88 -2.99 12.76
C ARG A 131 -1.06 -1.86 12.14
N PRO A 132 -1.17 -0.61 12.67
CA PRO A 132 -0.33 0.47 12.21
C PRO A 132 1.16 0.18 12.42
N VAL A 133 1.98 0.54 11.44
CA VAL A 133 3.44 0.49 11.57
C VAL A 133 3.89 1.41 12.71
N ALA A 134 4.94 1.00 13.44
CA ALA A 134 5.42 1.75 14.59
C ALA A 134 5.71 3.22 14.25
N GLY A 135 5.22 4.13 15.09
CA GLY A 135 5.40 5.58 14.93
C GLY A 135 4.47 6.27 13.94
N VAL A 136 3.78 5.55 13.02
CA VAL A 136 2.96 6.19 11.98
C VAL A 136 1.81 7.02 12.56
N VAL A 137 1.13 6.54 13.60
CA VAL A 137 0.02 7.27 14.22
C VAL A 137 0.49 8.60 14.83
N ALA A 138 1.67 8.61 15.44
CA ALA A 138 2.28 9.82 15.97
C ALA A 138 2.59 10.82 14.85
N LEU A 139 3.23 10.37 13.77
CA LEU A 139 3.54 11.21 12.61
C LEU A 139 2.28 11.80 11.96
N LEU A 140 1.20 11.00 11.82
CA LEU A 140 -0.08 11.50 11.30
C LEU A 140 -0.71 12.55 12.23
N THR A 141 -0.60 12.36 13.54
CA THR A 141 -1.09 13.32 14.54
C THR A 141 -0.31 14.64 14.47
N ASP A 142 1.01 14.56 14.33
CA ASP A 142 1.88 15.73 14.18
C ASP A 142 1.57 16.45 12.85
N ALA A 143 1.33 15.72 11.76
CA ALA A 143 0.96 16.31 10.48
C ALA A 143 -0.35 17.10 10.58
N VAL A 144 -1.39 16.54 11.19
CA VAL A 144 -2.67 17.23 11.42
C VAL A 144 -2.44 18.50 12.28
N SER A 145 -1.64 18.38 13.33
CA SER A 145 -1.37 19.50 14.26
C SER A 145 -0.60 20.64 13.60
N ALA A 146 0.32 20.30 12.69
CA ALA A 146 1.10 21.25 11.91
C ALA A 146 0.33 21.81 10.68
N GLY A 147 -0.85 21.29 10.38
CA GLY A 147 -1.61 21.65 9.19
C GLY A 147 -1.04 21.06 7.88
N VAL A 148 -0.12 20.09 7.98
CA VAL A 148 0.42 19.35 6.84
C VAL A 148 -0.63 18.34 6.36
N ALA A 149 -0.96 18.39 5.08
CA ALA A 149 -1.98 17.51 4.51
C ALA A 149 -1.50 16.05 4.46
N VAL A 150 -2.42 15.10 4.64
CA VAL A 150 -2.12 13.67 4.55
C VAL A 150 -2.89 13.04 3.41
N GLY A 151 -2.21 12.30 2.55
CA GLY A 151 -2.82 11.55 1.47
C GLY A 151 -2.39 10.09 1.45
N VAL A 152 -3.23 9.24 0.87
CA VAL A 152 -2.95 7.81 0.69
C VAL A 152 -3.08 7.44 -0.78
N VAL A 153 -2.10 6.69 -1.28
CA VAL A 153 -2.08 6.12 -2.63
C VAL A 153 -1.86 4.62 -2.52
N THR A 154 -2.81 3.82 -2.97
CA THR A 154 -2.75 2.36 -2.80
C THR A 154 -3.07 1.60 -4.09
N ALA A 155 -2.54 0.39 -4.21
CA ALA A 155 -2.91 -0.56 -5.26
C ALA A 155 -4.25 -1.29 -4.97
N ASP A 156 -4.80 -1.11 -3.77
CA ASP A 156 -6.11 -1.60 -3.38
C ASP A 156 -7.24 -0.71 -3.93
N ASP A 157 -8.49 -1.20 -3.88
CA ASP A 157 -9.67 -0.42 -4.23
C ASP A 157 -9.89 0.70 -3.20
N THR A 158 -10.31 1.89 -3.65
CA THR A 158 -10.54 3.06 -2.78
C THR A 158 -11.52 2.75 -1.62
N ALA A 159 -12.59 2.01 -1.91
CA ALA A 159 -13.59 1.66 -0.89
C ALA A 159 -13.00 0.77 0.21
N ALA A 160 -12.15 -0.19 -0.13
CA ALA A 160 -11.44 -1.03 0.83
C ALA A 160 -10.45 -0.21 1.66
N ALA A 161 -9.68 0.66 1.02
CA ALA A 161 -8.74 1.54 1.71
C ALA A 161 -9.43 2.46 2.73
N LEU A 162 -10.55 3.06 2.37
CA LEU A 162 -11.35 3.89 3.28
C LEU A 162 -11.91 3.09 4.46
N MET A 163 -12.37 1.86 4.21
CA MET A 163 -12.83 0.96 5.26
C MET A 163 -11.69 0.60 6.22
N HIS A 164 -10.52 0.24 5.71
CA HIS A 164 -9.33 -0.07 6.51
C HIS A 164 -8.92 1.11 7.39
N LEU A 165 -8.83 2.31 6.81
CA LEU A 165 -8.52 3.54 7.56
C LEU A 165 -9.58 3.85 8.64
N GLY A 166 -10.86 3.60 8.33
CA GLY A 166 -11.96 3.78 9.28
C GLY A 166 -11.88 2.83 10.47
N VAL A 167 -11.65 1.54 10.21
CA VAL A 167 -11.49 0.51 11.25
C VAL A 167 -10.28 0.80 12.14
N ALA A 168 -9.17 1.26 11.55
CA ALA A 168 -7.96 1.62 12.29
C ALA A 168 -8.04 2.97 13.02
N GLY A 169 -9.14 3.73 12.86
CA GLY A 169 -9.30 5.05 13.47
C GLY A 169 -8.47 6.16 12.83
N LEU A 170 -7.93 5.93 11.63
CA LEU A 170 -7.04 6.87 10.93
C LEU A 170 -7.77 7.77 9.91
N ALA A 171 -9.02 7.45 9.57
CA ALA A 171 -9.76 8.15 8.51
C ALA A 171 -9.88 9.67 8.73
N GLY A 172 -10.00 10.13 9.98
CA GLY A 172 -10.09 11.55 10.31
C GLY A 172 -8.79 12.34 10.11
N MET A 173 -7.66 11.66 9.92
CA MET A 173 -6.35 12.29 9.68
C MET A 173 -5.97 12.34 8.20
N VAL A 174 -6.70 11.63 7.33
CA VAL A 174 -6.40 11.51 5.90
C VAL A 174 -7.32 12.41 5.09
N GLY A 175 -6.74 13.34 4.34
CA GLY A 175 -7.49 14.30 3.51
C GLY A 175 -7.89 13.76 2.13
N ALA A 176 -7.15 12.77 1.59
CA ALA A 176 -7.47 12.16 0.30
C ALA A 176 -6.94 10.72 0.21
N VAL A 177 -7.70 9.84 -0.45
CA VAL A 177 -7.33 8.46 -0.75
C VAL A 177 -7.52 8.21 -2.24
N ILE A 178 -6.49 7.70 -2.89
CA ILE A 178 -6.50 7.32 -4.31
C ILE A 178 -6.16 5.82 -4.40
N GLY A 179 -7.18 5.02 -4.68
CA GLY A 179 -7.03 3.60 -4.98
C GLY A 179 -6.79 3.34 -6.46
N ALA A 180 -6.50 2.09 -6.81
CA ALA A 180 -6.26 1.67 -8.20
C ALA A 180 -7.47 1.90 -9.12
N ASP A 181 -8.67 1.91 -8.57
CA ASP A 181 -9.94 2.15 -9.25
C ASP A 181 -10.18 3.61 -9.69
N LEU A 182 -9.39 4.57 -9.19
CA LEU A 182 -9.52 6.01 -9.50
C LEU A 182 -8.49 6.52 -10.53
N VAL A 183 -7.65 5.66 -11.07
CA VAL A 183 -6.57 6.02 -12.00
C VAL A 183 -6.56 5.11 -13.21
N SER A 184 -6.03 5.62 -14.33
CA SER A 184 -5.88 4.84 -15.55
C SER A 184 -4.64 3.95 -15.50
N ALA A 185 -3.60 4.42 -14.81
CA ALA A 185 -2.35 3.70 -14.61
C ALA A 185 -1.97 3.73 -13.12
N GLY A 186 -1.82 2.55 -12.52
CA GLY A 186 -1.36 2.39 -11.14
C GLY A 186 0.15 2.58 -10.99
N LYS A 187 0.66 2.61 -9.76
CA LYS A 187 2.10 2.62 -9.46
C LYS A 187 2.82 1.50 -10.26
N PRO A 188 3.94 1.73 -10.91
CA PRO A 188 4.89 2.84 -10.77
C PRO A 188 4.61 4.06 -11.66
N ASP A 189 3.42 4.19 -12.26
CA ASP A 189 3.04 5.43 -12.94
C ASP A 189 2.85 6.56 -11.93
N PRO A 190 3.21 7.82 -12.25
CA PRO A 190 3.03 8.95 -11.35
C PRO A 190 1.58 9.41 -11.20
N GLU A 191 0.66 8.91 -12.02
CA GLU A 191 -0.75 9.35 -12.04
C GLU A 191 -1.41 9.33 -10.65
N PRO A 192 -1.28 8.26 -9.83
CA PRO A 192 -1.90 8.23 -8.50
C PRO A 192 -1.35 9.30 -7.57
N VAL A 193 -0.03 9.55 -7.61
CA VAL A 193 0.63 10.58 -6.78
C VAL A 193 0.18 11.97 -7.21
N HIS A 194 0.10 12.22 -8.51
CA HIS A 194 -0.46 13.48 -9.01
C HIS A 194 -1.93 13.64 -8.64
N ALA A 195 -2.72 12.57 -8.66
CA ALA A 195 -4.14 12.60 -8.29
C ALA A 195 -4.33 12.97 -6.81
N VAL A 196 -3.58 12.34 -5.90
CA VAL A 196 -3.66 12.67 -4.46
C VAL A 196 -3.17 14.09 -4.18
N CYS A 197 -2.08 14.53 -4.80
CA CYS A 197 -1.59 15.91 -4.66
C CYS A 197 -2.63 16.95 -5.14
N ARG A 198 -3.29 16.68 -6.27
CA ARG A 198 -4.40 17.53 -6.76
C ARG A 198 -5.56 17.58 -5.77
N ALA A 199 -5.96 16.44 -5.21
CA ALA A 199 -7.05 16.35 -4.24
C ALA A 199 -6.72 17.14 -2.95
N LEU A 200 -5.47 17.09 -2.50
CA LEU A 200 -4.95 17.84 -1.37
C LEU A 200 -4.64 19.30 -1.69
N ARG A 201 -4.65 19.70 -2.96
CA ARG A 201 -4.26 21.04 -3.45
C ARG A 201 -2.81 21.41 -3.12
N VAL A 202 -1.93 20.43 -3.15
CA VAL A 202 -0.49 20.58 -2.91
C VAL A 202 0.28 20.25 -4.20
N SER A 203 1.38 20.98 -4.45
CA SER A 203 2.30 20.62 -5.53
C SER A 203 3.11 19.37 -5.14
N PRO A 204 3.36 18.41 -6.05
CA PRO A 204 4.23 17.27 -5.77
C PRO A 204 5.60 17.68 -5.19
N GLU A 205 6.20 18.76 -5.68
CA GLU A 205 7.47 19.32 -5.19
C GLU A 205 7.43 19.77 -3.71
N ARG A 206 6.26 19.74 -3.09
CA ARG A 206 6.00 20.08 -1.68
C ARG A 206 5.43 18.90 -0.90
N ALA A 207 5.46 17.69 -1.48
CA ALA A 207 5.02 16.46 -0.86
C ALA A 207 6.20 15.53 -0.59
N ALA A 208 6.19 14.83 0.55
CA ALA A 208 7.01 13.66 0.81
C ALA A 208 6.21 12.41 0.54
N LEU A 209 6.81 11.38 -0.08
CA LEU A 209 6.15 10.09 -0.31
C LEU A 209 6.83 9.00 0.51
N PHE A 210 6.03 8.18 1.19
CA PHE A 210 6.43 7.00 1.93
C PHE A 210 5.84 5.76 1.28
N GLY A 211 6.66 4.73 1.03
CA GLY A 211 6.22 3.48 0.43
C GLY A 211 7.21 2.35 0.68
N ASP A 212 6.75 1.11 0.65
CA ASP A 212 7.55 -0.08 0.96
C ASP A 212 7.96 -0.88 -0.28
N THR A 213 7.47 -0.51 -1.48
CA THR A 213 7.80 -1.19 -2.74
C THR A 213 8.61 -0.31 -3.69
N ALA A 214 9.36 -0.97 -4.59
CA ALA A 214 10.03 -0.27 -5.69
C ALA A 214 9.05 0.48 -6.62
N SER A 215 7.78 0.03 -6.65
CA SER A 215 6.71 0.66 -7.40
C SER A 215 6.34 2.04 -6.83
N ASP A 216 6.27 2.15 -5.50
CA ASP A 216 6.03 3.41 -4.78
C ASP A 216 7.15 4.40 -5.03
N VAL A 217 8.38 3.92 -4.85
CA VAL A 217 9.58 4.74 -5.03
C VAL A 217 9.63 5.34 -6.43
N ARG A 218 9.37 4.53 -7.46
CA ARG A 218 9.35 5.00 -8.85
C ARG A 218 8.19 5.95 -9.12
N ALA A 219 7.00 5.69 -8.57
CA ALA A 219 5.86 6.59 -8.70
C ALA A 219 6.16 7.97 -8.10
N GLY A 220 6.73 8.02 -6.90
CA GLY A 220 7.13 9.26 -6.25
C GLY A 220 8.18 10.04 -7.03
N ARG A 221 9.25 9.36 -7.46
CA ARG A 221 10.30 10.00 -8.27
C ARG A 221 9.77 10.56 -9.58
N ARG A 222 8.95 9.79 -10.29
CA ARG A 222 8.35 10.24 -11.56
C ARG A 222 7.35 11.38 -11.36
N ALA A 223 6.68 11.43 -10.23
CA ALA A 223 5.77 12.51 -9.87
C ALA A 223 6.51 13.81 -9.45
N GLY A 224 7.80 13.73 -9.15
CA GLY A 224 8.61 14.87 -8.74
C GLY A 224 8.34 15.31 -7.31
N VAL A 225 8.04 14.39 -6.38
CA VAL A 225 7.92 14.73 -4.96
C VAL A 225 9.26 15.18 -4.39
N THR A 226 9.22 15.97 -3.30
CA THR A 226 10.43 16.56 -2.73
C THR A 226 11.37 15.53 -2.12
N VAL A 227 10.84 14.43 -1.60
CA VAL A 227 11.60 13.30 -1.06
C VAL A 227 10.78 12.02 -1.14
N VAL A 228 11.44 10.93 -1.49
CA VAL A 228 10.88 9.58 -1.50
C VAL A 228 11.54 8.75 -0.41
N VAL A 229 10.76 8.31 0.55
CA VAL A 229 11.21 7.54 1.72
C VAL A 229 10.74 6.10 1.59
N GLY A 230 11.67 5.18 1.50
CA GLY A 230 11.40 3.75 1.56
C GLY A 230 11.12 3.29 2.98
N VAL A 231 10.09 2.49 3.19
CA VAL A 231 9.76 1.87 4.48
C VAL A 231 10.08 0.38 4.38
N ALA A 232 11.06 -0.10 5.12
CA ALA A 232 11.58 -1.46 4.98
C ALA A 232 11.45 -2.25 6.29
N ALA A 233 10.49 -3.15 6.38
CA ALA A 233 10.32 -4.02 7.53
C ALA A 233 11.51 -5.01 7.71
N THR A 234 12.25 -5.32 6.65
CA THR A 234 13.38 -6.26 6.66
C THR A 234 14.53 -5.76 5.80
N GLY A 235 15.72 -6.35 5.99
CA GLY A 235 16.88 -6.07 5.13
C GLY A 235 16.66 -6.50 3.66
N GLU A 236 15.84 -7.53 3.42
CA GLU A 236 15.48 -7.97 2.05
C GLU A 236 14.62 -6.91 1.34
N SER A 237 13.61 -6.37 2.04
CA SER A 237 12.78 -5.27 1.48
C SER A 237 13.62 -4.01 1.26
N ALA A 238 14.53 -3.66 2.17
CA ALA A 238 15.43 -2.52 2.00
C ALA A 238 16.29 -2.62 0.73
N ALA A 239 16.74 -3.83 0.37
CA ALA A 239 17.55 -4.05 -0.84
C ALA A 239 16.78 -3.77 -2.15
N LEU A 240 15.45 -3.73 -2.12
CA LEU A 240 14.60 -3.41 -3.27
C LEU A 240 14.30 -1.91 -3.41
N LEU A 241 14.59 -1.11 -2.39
CA LEU A 241 14.28 0.32 -2.31
C LEU A 241 15.46 1.21 -2.71
N THR A 242 16.33 0.71 -3.59
CA THR A 242 17.61 1.37 -3.97
C THR A 242 17.45 2.73 -4.64
N GLU A 243 16.27 3.00 -5.21
CA GLU A 243 15.94 4.29 -5.83
C GLU A 243 15.30 5.29 -4.83
N ALA A 244 15.04 4.91 -3.57
CA ALA A 244 14.56 5.84 -2.53
C ALA A 244 15.67 6.82 -2.14
N ASP A 245 15.30 8.04 -1.73
CA ASP A 245 16.25 9.02 -1.23
C ASP A 245 16.74 8.64 0.17
N LEU A 246 15.85 8.05 0.96
CA LEU A 246 16.10 7.56 2.32
C LEU A 246 15.33 6.26 2.54
N VAL A 247 15.84 5.40 3.43
CA VAL A 247 15.15 4.17 3.85
C VAL A 247 15.06 4.17 5.37
N ILE A 248 13.86 3.94 5.89
CA ILE A 248 13.57 3.80 7.31
C ILE A 248 13.02 2.41 7.62
N THR A 249 13.12 1.97 8.86
CA THR A 249 12.51 0.71 9.33
C THR A 249 11.15 0.92 9.96
N ASP A 250 10.92 2.10 10.52
CA ASP A 250 9.66 2.54 11.11
C ASP A 250 9.61 4.07 11.20
N PHE A 251 8.46 4.62 11.58
CA PHE A 251 8.24 6.07 11.61
C PHE A 251 8.77 6.77 12.88
N SER A 252 9.34 6.05 13.86
CA SER A 252 10.03 6.70 14.98
C SER A 252 11.31 7.44 14.55
N GLN A 253 11.80 7.14 13.33
CA GLN A 253 12.94 7.79 12.69
C GLN A 253 12.59 9.11 11.98
N VAL A 254 11.30 9.47 11.97
CA VAL A 254 10.77 10.63 11.26
C VAL A 254 10.26 11.66 12.27
N LEU A 255 10.70 12.89 12.14
CA LEU A 255 10.20 14.03 12.94
C LEU A 255 9.54 15.04 12.00
N LEU A 256 8.39 15.53 12.39
CA LEU A 256 7.70 16.63 11.70
C LEU A 256 7.54 17.80 12.67
N GLU A 257 8.13 18.92 12.28
CA GLU A 257 8.06 20.19 13.03
C GLU A 257 7.20 21.19 12.23
N PRO A 258 6.40 22.04 12.88
CA PRO A 258 5.63 23.11 12.23
C PRO A 258 6.47 24.10 11.46
#